data_51db63f6c36b67beee8ae36d999c09a1
#
_entry.id   51db63f6c36b67beee8ae36d999c09a1
#
_cell.length_a   1.000
_cell.length_b   1.000
_cell.length_c   1.000
_cell.angle_alpha   90.00
_cell.angle_beta   90.00
_cell.angle_gamma   90.00
#
_symmetry.space_group_name_H-M   'P 1'
#
loop_
_entity.id
_entity.type
_entity.pdbx_description
1 polymer ?
#
loop_
_entity_poly.entity_id
_entity_poly.type
_entity_poly.pdbx_seq_one_letter_code
_entity_poly.pdbx_strand_id
1 'polypeptide(L)'
;MSKILLILPFVFAFIGIFTVIYIIYTTINKKRRKKLRDEEFKKIKETLFSYEFESTQKNAVNKNFDFENYLYSGDYVKVIKNFKDYYGFTYQAGEKFYFACVYFLPYEDGYTLYISKNKLNISPIYLQNREETQGEICSHPEEYFEIIEQGRFKR
;
A
#
# COMPACT_ATOMS: atom_id res chain seq x y z
N MET A 1 41.89 -45.77 -21.51
CA MET A 1 41.19 -44.75 -20.66
C MET A 1 40.31 -43.92 -21.58
N SER A 2 39.02 -43.90 -21.34
CA SER A 2 38.04 -43.33 -22.25
C SER A 2 38.15 -41.80 -22.27
N LYS A 3 38.09 -41.19 -23.46
CA LYS A 3 38.11 -39.72 -23.68
C LYS A 3 37.04 -38.99 -22.87
N ILE A 4 36.01 -39.67 -22.39
CA ILE A 4 34.91 -39.18 -21.55
C ILE A 4 35.42 -38.75 -20.17
N LEU A 5 36.41 -39.40 -19.58
CA LEU A 5 36.93 -39.06 -18.26
C LEU A 5 37.69 -37.71 -18.24
N LEU A 6 38.20 -37.27 -19.39
CA LEU A 6 38.93 -36.02 -19.54
C LEU A 6 38.00 -34.81 -19.72
N ILE A 7 36.78 -35.01 -20.17
CA ILE A 7 35.77 -33.97 -20.47
C ILE A 7 34.95 -33.63 -19.21
N LEU A 8 34.76 -34.57 -18.31
CA LEU A 8 33.93 -34.44 -17.13
C LEU A 8 34.27 -33.22 -16.22
N PRO A 9 35.55 -32.95 -15.89
CA PRO A 9 35.90 -31.80 -15.07
C PRO A 9 35.61 -30.43 -15.74
N PHE A 10 35.72 -30.38 -17.07
CA PHE A 10 35.35 -29.17 -17.81
C PHE A 10 33.84 -28.90 -17.78
N VAL A 11 33.01 -29.91 -17.87
CA VAL A 11 31.54 -29.78 -17.76
C VAL A 11 31.16 -29.30 -16.39
N PHE A 12 31.73 -29.83 -15.32
CA PHE A 12 31.47 -29.35 -13.95
C PHE A 12 31.96 -27.93 -13.73
N ALA A 13 33.08 -27.50 -14.30
CA ALA A 13 33.56 -26.14 -14.23
C ALA A 13 32.61 -25.17 -14.92
N PHE A 14 32.09 -25.52 -16.10
CA PHE A 14 31.09 -24.71 -16.81
C PHE A 14 29.80 -24.56 -16.01
N ILE A 15 29.26 -25.64 -15.44
CA ILE A 15 28.06 -25.61 -14.61
C ILE A 15 28.29 -24.69 -13.37
N GLY A 16 29.45 -24.80 -12.74
CA GLY A 16 29.84 -23.95 -11.60
C GLY A 16 29.87 -22.46 -11.98
N ILE A 17 30.43 -22.11 -13.13
CA ILE A 17 30.46 -20.71 -13.62
C ILE A 17 29.04 -20.21 -13.91
N PHE A 18 28.20 -20.99 -14.58
CA PHE A 18 26.83 -20.60 -14.87
C PHE A 18 26.00 -20.41 -13.59
N THR A 19 26.16 -21.25 -12.57
CA THR A 19 25.45 -21.08 -11.29
C THR A 19 25.88 -19.82 -10.57
N VAL A 20 27.17 -19.49 -10.56
CA VAL A 20 27.68 -18.24 -9.96
C VAL A 20 27.11 -17.02 -10.70
N ILE A 21 27.15 -17.01 -12.03
CA ILE A 21 26.58 -15.93 -12.83
C ILE A 21 25.08 -15.77 -12.55
N TYR A 22 24.33 -16.87 -12.48
CA TYR A 22 22.90 -16.85 -12.17
C TYR A 22 22.62 -16.28 -10.78
N ILE A 23 23.40 -16.64 -9.76
CA ILE A 23 23.27 -16.10 -8.41
C ILE A 23 23.56 -14.61 -8.37
N ILE A 24 24.61 -14.16 -9.06
CA ILE A 24 24.96 -12.73 -9.17
C ILE A 24 23.82 -11.97 -9.86
N TYR A 25 23.33 -12.48 -10.98
CA TYR A 25 22.23 -11.87 -11.74
C TYR A 25 20.95 -11.75 -10.89
N THR A 26 20.55 -12.79 -10.21
CA THR A 26 19.35 -12.78 -9.33
C THR A 26 19.51 -11.81 -8.16
N THR A 27 20.72 -11.74 -7.58
CA THR A 27 21.03 -10.83 -6.48
C THR A 27 20.99 -9.36 -6.91
N ILE A 28 21.55 -9.05 -8.07
CA ILE A 28 21.52 -7.69 -8.65
C ILE A 28 20.08 -7.28 -8.96
N ASN A 29 19.30 -8.16 -9.58
CA ASN A 29 17.89 -7.88 -9.89
C ASN A 29 17.05 -7.69 -8.61
N LYS A 30 17.30 -8.46 -7.56
CA LYS A 30 16.63 -8.31 -6.28
C LYS A 30 16.95 -6.95 -5.62
N LYS A 31 18.21 -6.52 -5.66
CA LYS A 31 18.63 -5.18 -5.19
C LYS A 31 17.99 -4.07 -6.01
N ARG A 32 17.98 -4.19 -7.35
CA ARG A 32 17.37 -3.20 -8.25
C ARG A 32 15.87 -3.05 -7.99
N ARG A 33 15.14 -4.17 -7.87
CA ARG A 33 13.70 -4.15 -7.55
C ARG A 33 13.42 -3.54 -6.17
N LYS A 34 14.29 -3.82 -5.19
CA LYS A 34 14.18 -3.20 -3.86
C LYS A 34 14.36 -1.68 -3.96
N LYS A 35 15.40 -1.21 -4.65
CA LYS A 35 15.66 0.23 -4.85
C LYS A 35 14.51 0.94 -5.53
N LEU A 36 13.96 0.37 -6.62
CA LEU A 36 12.81 0.94 -7.32
C LEU A 36 11.58 1.07 -6.40
N ARG A 37 11.30 0.04 -5.60
CA ARG A 37 10.20 0.11 -4.61
C ARG A 37 10.44 1.19 -3.56
N ASP A 38 11.67 1.33 -3.09
CA ASP A 38 12.01 2.32 -2.07
C ASP A 38 11.90 3.76 -2.63
N GLU A 39 12.26 3.97 -3.91
CA GLU A 39 12.07 5.25 -4.62
C GLU A 39 10.58 5.57 -4.86
N GLU A 40 9.79 4.59 -5.31
CA GLU A 40 8.33 4.76 -5.44
C GLU A 40 7.69 5.10 -4.08
N PHE A 41 8.12 4.41 -3.03
CA PHE A 41 7.62 4.64 -1.68
C PHE A 41 7.97 6.05 -1.17
N LYS A 42 9.19 6.52 -1.47
CA LYS A 42 9.61 7.89 -1.16
C LYS A 42 8.74 8.93 -1.87
N LYS A 43 8.46 8.72 -3.17
CA LYS A 43 7.56 9.60 -3.94
C LYS A 43 6.15 9.62 -3.37
N ILE A 44 5.59 8.46 -3.02
CA ILE A 44 4.27 8.38 -2.38
C ILE A 44 4.27 9.16 -1.08
N LYS A 45 5.27 8.96 -0.23
CA LYS A 45 5.41 9.66 1.04
C LYS A 45 5.50 11.17 0.84
N GLU A 46 6.31 11.63 -0.11
CA GLU A 46 6.46 13.05 -0.44
C GLU A 46 5.13 13.64 -0.97
N THR A 47 4.40 12.92 -1.81
CA THR A 47 3.08 13.35 -2.32
C THR A 47 2.05 13.40 -1.19
N LEU A 48 2.03 12.42 -0.30
CA LEU A 48 1.18 12.39 0.88
C LEU A 48 1.49 13.57 1.80
N PHE A 49 2.76 13.84 2.08
CA PHE A 49 3.18 14.94 2.93
C PHE A 49 2.87 16.32 2.32
N SER A 50 3.02 16.50 1.01
CA SER A 50 2.68 17.77 0.36
C SER A 50 1.18 18.06 0.44
N TYR A 51 0.34 17.05 0.20
CA TYR A 51 -1.10 17.18 0.34
C TYR A 51 -1.53 17.46 1.79
N GLU A 52 -0.89 16.79 2.74
CA GLU A 52 -1.11 17.03 4.16
C GLU A 52 -0.75 18.44 4.60
N PHE A 53 0.38 18.95 4.11
CA PHE A 53 0.82 20.31 4.43
C PHE A 53 -0.22 21.34 3.97
N GLU A 54 -0.75 21.18 2.76
CA GLU A 54 -1.80 22.05 2.23
C GLU A 54 -3.14 21.92 2.96
N SER A 55 -3.50 20.71 3.42
CA SER A 55 -4.75 20.49 4.15
C SER A 55 -4.65 20.88 5.61
N THR A 56 -3.50 20.68 6.27
CA THR A 56 -3.26 21.11 7.66
C THR A 56 -3.26 22.62 7.83
N GLN A 57 -2.88 23.36 6.80
CA GLN A 57 -3.02 24.82 6.82
C GLN A 57 -4.48 25.28 6.85
N LYS A 58 -5.42 24.43 6.41
CA LYS A 58 -6.85 24.77 6.37
C LYS A 58 -7.64 24.33 7.59
N ASN A 59 -7.22 23.26 8.28
CA ASN A 59 -7.95 22.69 9.41
C ASN A 59 -6.99 22.09 10.44
N ALA A 60 -7.05 22.52 11.68
CA ALA A 60 -6.30 21.94 12.81
C ALA A 60 -6.90 20.60 13.20
N VAL A 61 -6.65 19.57 12.41
CA VAL A 61 -7.26 18.24 12.56
C VAL A 61 -6.22 17.23 12.99
N ASN A 62 -6.58 16.37 13.96
CA ASN A 62 -5.77 15.24 14.35
C ASN A 62 -5.68 14.24 13.19
N LYS A 63 -4.45 13.95 12.79
CA LYS A 63 -4.14 13.04 11.72
C LYS A 63 -3.62 11.73 12.27
N ASN A 64 -4.16 10.63 11.76
CA ASN A 64 -3.69 9.29 12.07
C ASN A 64 -3.17 8.58 10.80
N PHE A 65 -2.13 7.76 10.97
CA PHE A 65 -1.59 6.90 9.90
C PHE A 65 -2.25 5.52 9.85
N ASP A 66 -3.17 5.28 10.76
CA ASP A 66 -3.98 4.06 10.82
C ASP A 66 -5.47 4.43 10.95
N PHE A 67 -6.32 3.61 10.36
CA PHE A 67 -7.76 3.68 10.51
C PHE A 67 -8.22 2.45 11.30
N GLU A 68 -8.71 2.71 12.51
CA GLU A 68 -9.25 1.71 13.45
C GLU A 68 -8.30 0.51 13.68
N ASN A 69 -6.99 0.74 13.74
CA ASN A 69 -5.95 -0.29 13.87
C ASN A 69 -6.01 -1.39 12.79
N TYR A 70 -6.75 -1.16 11.71
CA TYR A 70 -6.92 -2.11 10.62
C TYR A 70 -6.18 -1.69 9.36
N LEU A 71 -6.48 -0.50 8.80
CA LEU A 71 -5.75 0.02 7.63
C LEU A 71 -4.58 0.89 8.09
N TYR A 72 -3.40 0.64 7.53
CA TYR A 72 -2.19 1.41 7.79
C TYR A 72 -1.72 2.16 6.53
N SER A 73 -1.10 3.31 6.73
CA SER A 73 -0.59 4.12 5.63
C SER A 73 0.30 3.32 4.69
N GLY A 74 -0.05 3.35 3.40
CA GLY A 74 0.63 2.60 2.34
C GLY A 74 0.02 1.24 2.02
N ASP A 75 -0.98 0.77 2.78
CA ASP A 75 -1.68 -0.47 2.46
C ASP A 75 -2.37 -0.38 1.10
N TYR A 76 -2.24 -1.43 0.28
CA TYR A 76 -3.02 -1.61 -0.94
C TYR A 76 -4.26 -2.41 -0.63
N VAL A 77 -5.40 -1.79 -0.83
CA VAL A 77 -6.69 -2.22 -0.31
C VAL A 77 -7.66 -2.49 -1.46
N LYS A 78 -8.52 -3.48 -1.29
CA LYS A 78 -9.65 -3.78 -2.16
C LYS A 78 -10.95 -3.64 -1.38
N VAL A 79 -11.91 -2.96 -1.96
CA VAL A 79 -13.29 -2.92 -1.46
C VAL A 79 -13.92 -4.30 -1.66
N ILE A 80 -14.46 -4.91 -0.61
CA ILE A 80 -15.13 -6.21 -0.67
C ILE A 80 -16.65 -6.12 -0.49
N LYS A 81 -17.15 -5.05 0.10
CA LYS A 81 -18.58 -4.76 0.29
C LYS A 81 -18.89 -3.36 -0.24
N ASN A 82 -19.93 -3.22 -1.07
CA ASN A 82 -20.34 -1.90 -1.59
C ASN A 82 -20.74 -0.98 -0.45
N PHE A 83 -20.31 0.29 -0.55
CA PHE A 83 -20.75 1.31 0.41
C PHE A 83 -20.89 2.68 -0.27
N LYS A 84 -21.55 3.60 0.44
CA LYS A 84 -21.62 5.01 0.06
C LYS A 84 -20.92 5.84 1.14
N ASP A 85 -20.16 6.83 0.71
CA ASP A 85 -19.64 7.82 1.64
C ASP A 85 -20.72 8.82 2.10
N TYR A 86 -20.35 9.74 2.97
CA TYR A 86 -21.25 10.75 3.51
C TYR A 86 -21.91 11.63 2.43
N TYR A 87 -21.21 11.90 1.33
CA TYR A 87 -21.75 12.68 0.20
C TYR A 87 -22.47 11.83 -0.84
N GLY A 88 -22.62 10.54 -0.61
CA GLY A 88 -23.37 9.62 -1.48
C GLY A 88 -22.55 9.05 -2.64
N PHE A 89 -21.25 9.29 -2.71
CA PHE A 89 -20.39 8.61 -3.68
C PHE A 89 -20.32 7.11 -3.38
N THR A 90 -20.55 6.30 -4.40
CA THR A 90 -20.58 4.85 -4.27
C THR A 90 -19.20 4.27 -4.55
N TYR A 91 -18.73 3.42 -3.63
CA TYR A 91 -17.54 2.58 -3.78
C TYR A 91 -17.99 1.14 -3.98
N GLN A 92 -17.56 0.53 -5.09
CA GLN A 92 -18.02 -0.80 -5.46
C GLN A 92 -17.02 -1.88 -5.04
N ALA A 93 -17.54 -3.05 -4.70
CA ALA A 93 -16.72 -4.24 -4.48
C ALA A 93 -15.84 -4.52 -5.70
N GLY A 94 -14.56 -4.77 -5.47
CA GLY A 94 -13.54 -4.92 -6.48
C GLY A 94 -12.72 -3.67 -6.76
N GLU A 95 -13.15 -2.47 -6.36
CA GLU A 95 -12.32 -1.26 -6.45
C GLU A 95 -11.08 -1.39 -5.58
N LYS A 96 -9.96 -0.82 -6.03
CA LYS A 96 -8.67 -0.90 -5.35
C LYS A 96 -8.05 0.48 -5.21
N PHE A 97 -7.38 0.69 -4.07
CA PHE A 97 -6.68 1.94 -3.79
C PHE A 97 -5.56 1.74 -2.75
N TYR A 98 -4.69 2.72 -2.64
CA TYR A 98 -3.71 2.83 -1.56
C TYR A 98 -4.31 3.71 -0.46
N PHE A 99 -4.32 3.21 0.77
CA PHE A 99 -4.68 4.01 1.94
C PHE A 99 -3.51 4.91 2.32
N ALA A 100 -3.79 6.19 2.49
CA ALA A 100 -2.79 7.20 2.81
C ALA A 100 -2.77 7.56 4.30
N CYS A 101 -3.86 8.10 4.77
CA CYS A 101 -4.06 8.50 6.17
C CYS A 101 -5.54 8.75 6.43
N VAL A 102 -5.87 8.99 7.69
CA VAL A 102 -7.21 9.38 8.11
C VAL A 102 -7.15 10.63 8.98
N TYR A 103 -8.17 11.48 8.85
CA TYR A 103 -8.44 12.58 9.76
C TYR A 103 -9.74 12.31 10.49
N PHE A 104 -9.72 12.52 11.81
CA PHE A 104 -10.92 12.48 12.63
C PHE A 104 -11.38 13.90 12.97
N LEU A 105 -12.65 14.17 12.74
CA LEU A 105 -13.35 15.43 13.01
C LEU A 105 -14.27 15.23 14.23
N PRO A 106 -13.81 15.51 15.45
CA PRO A 106 -14.53 15.12 16.66
C PRO A 106 -15.90 15.81 16.84
N TYR A 107 -16.11 16.98 16.23
CA TYR A 107 -17.39 17.70 16.31
C TYR A 107 -18.48 17.14 15.39
N GLU A 108 -18.08 16.32 14.39
CA GLU A 108 -18.97 15.78 13.36
C GLU A 108 -19.04 14.27 13.41
N ASP A 109 -18.34 13.64 14.36
CA ASP A 109 -18.09 12.17 14.41
C ASP A 109 -17.58 11.64 13.06
N GLY A 110 -16.80 12.48 12.36
CA GLY A 110 -16.45 12.30 10.97
C GLY A 110 -15.02 11.78 10.78
N TYR A 111 -14.88 10.82 9.89
CA TYR A 111 -13.59 10.37 9.37
C TYR A 111 -13.42 10.81 7.92
N THR A 112 -12.25 11.34 7.59
CA THR A 112 -11.85 11.56 6.21
C THR A 112 -10.69 10.63 5.89
N LEU A 113 -10.96 9.56 5.14
CA LEU A 113 -9.93 8.66 4.66
C LEU A 113 -9.34 9.24 3.37
N TYR A 114 -8.03 9.41 3.34
CA TYR A 114 -7.32 9.81 2.13
C TYR A 114 -6.78 8.58 1.42
N ILE A 115 -7.17 8.42 0.17
CA ILE A 115 -6.83 7.28 -0.67
C ILE A 115 -6.19 7.72 -1.98
N SER A 116 -5.47 6.82 -2.64
CA SER A 116 -4.91 7.05 -3.97
C SER A 116 -5.12 5.84 -4.88
N LYS A 117 -5.74 6.04 -6.04
CA LYS A 117 -5.92 4.96 -7.05
C LYS A 117 -4.65 4.72 -7.88
N ASN A 118 -3.77 5.71 -8.01
CA ASN A 118 -2.62 5.70 -8.92
C ASN A 118 -1.29 6.07 -8.25
N LYS A 119 -1.25 6.20 -6.93
CA LYS A 119 -0.08 6.64 -6.13
C LYS A 119 0.37 8.09 -6.39
N LEU A 120 -0.37 8.84 -7.18
CA LEU A 120 -0.02 10.22 -7.55
C LEU A 120 -1.06 11.23 -7.03
N ASN A 121 -2.33 10.89 -7.20
CA ASN A 121 -3.43 11.77 -6.81
C ASN A 121 -4.15 11.20 -5.60
N ILE A 122 -4.42 12.05 -4.64
CA ILE A 122 -5.14 11.71 -3.43
C ILE A 122 -6.59 12.17 -3.54
N SER A 123 -7.51 11.30 -3.12
CA SER A 123 -8.94 11.57 -3.07
C SER A 123 -9.45 11.27 -1.66
N PRO A 124 -10.34 12.10 -1.10
CA PRO A 124 -10.97 11.81 0.18
C PRO A 124 -12.14 10.85 0.04
N ILE A 125 -12.35 10.03 1.08
CA ILE A 125 -13.60 9.31 1.36
C ILE A 125 -14.10 9.88 2.69
N TYR A 126 -15.31 10.39 2.71
CA TYR A 126 -15.90 10.98 3.89
C TYR A 126 -16.84 9.97 4.56
N LEU A 127 -16.56 9.63 5.81
CA LEU A 127 -17.38 8.73 6.61
C LEU A 127 -17.85 9.47 7.86
N GLN A 128 -19.06 9.16 8.31
CA GLN A 128 -19.59 9.63 9.59
C GLN A 128 -19.84 8.42 10.48
N ASN A 129 -19.25 8.44 11.67
CA ASN A 129 -19.36 7.34 12.64
C ASN A 129 -20.65 7.46 13.43
N ARG A 130 -21.79 7.25 12.75
CA ARG A 130 -23.11 7.19 13.36
C ARG A 130 -23.84 5.96 12.84
N GLU A 131 -24.68 5.37 13.70
CA GLU A 131 -25.39 4.14 13.41
C GLU A 131 -26.25 4.23 12.13
N GLU A 132 -26.88 5.40 11.91
CA GLU A 132 -27.73 5.68 10.76
C GLU A 132 -26.96 6.02 9.46
N THR A 133 -25.62 6.15 9.50
CA THR A 133 -24.80 6.53 8.36
C THR A 133 -23.73 5.48 8.06
N GLN A 134 -22.45 5.79 8.28
CA GLN A 134 -21.31 4.89 7.98
C GLN A 134 -20.66 4.32 9.24
N GLY A 135 -21.38 4.28 10.37
CA GLY A 135 -20.85 3.76 11.63
C GLY A 135 -20.38 2.31 11.54
N GLU A 136 -21.08 1.48 10.75
CA GLU A 136 -20.68 0.09 10.50
C GLU A 136 -19.29 0.00 9.84
N ILE A 137 -18.99 0.83 8.83
CA ILE A 137 -17.68 0.87 8.17
C ILE A 137 -16.60 1.35 9.15
N CYS A 138 -16.95 2.30 10.00
CA CYS A 138 -16.00 2.86 10.97
C CYS A 138 -15.70 1.85 12.10
N SER A 139 -16.68 1.05 12.50
CA SER A 139 -16.52 0.06 13.59
C SER A 139 -15.97 -1.28 13.10
N HIS A 140 -16.25 -1.66 11.84
CA HIS A 140 -15.90 -2.96 11.26
C HIS A 140 -15.29 -2.78 9.86
N PRO A 141 -14.16 -2.05 9.73
CA PRO A 141 -13.53 -1.81 8.42
C PRO A 141 -13.12 -3.10 7.72
N GLU A 142 -12.84 -4.18 8.45
CA GLU A 142 -12.50 -5.51 7.94
C GLU A 142 -13.62 -6.15 7.11
N GLU A 143 -14.86 -5.75 7.31
CA GLU A 143 -15.99 -6.24 6.51
C GLU A 143 -16.11 -5.53 5.16
N TYR A 144 -15.47 -4.38 5.01
CA TYR A 144 -15.54 -3.54 3.81
C TYR A 144 -14.27 -3.54 2.99
N PHE A 145 -13.14 -3.80 3.63
CA PHE A 145 -11.81 -3.67 3.04
C PHE A 145 -10.98 -4.94 3.22
N GLU A 146 -10.39 -5.43 2.14
CA GLU A 146 -9.40 -6.50 2.14
C GLU A 146 -8.03 -5.89 1.88
N ILE A 147 -7.04 -6.16 2.73
CA ILE A 147 -5.66 -5.72 2.54
C ILE A 147 -4.97 -6.70 1.59
N ILE A 148 -4.72 -6.28 0.33
CA ILE A 148 -4.04 -7.09 -0.68
C ILE A 148 -2.52 -7.08 -0.46
N GLU A 149 -1.96 -5.91 -0.14
CA GLU A 149 -0.54 -5.72 0.13
C GLU A 149 -0.38 -4.78 1.32
N GLN A 150 0.39 -5.22 2.30
CA GLN A 150 0.63 -4.42 3.50
C GLN A 150 1.63 -3.30 3.22
N GLY A 151 1.27 -2.09 3.61
CA GLY A 151 2.17 -0.94 3.65
C GLY A 151 3.32 -1.15 4.64
N ARG A 152 4.41 -0.42 4.45
CA ARG A 152 5.61 -0.53 5.30
C ARG A 152 5.53 0.28 6.60
N PHE A 153 4.45 1.02 6.83
CA PHE A 153 4.31 1.90 7.99
C PHE A 153 3.57 1.24 9.17
N LYS A 154 3.78 -0.07 9.37
CA LYS A 154 3.38 -0.70 10.62
C LYS A 154 4.23 -0.17 11.77
N ARG A 155 3.55 0.17 12.87
CA ARG A 155 4.20 0.37 14.17
C ARG A 155 4.77 -0.93 14.70
#